data_286f52db646171669e790812b907d5e8
#
_entry.id   286f52db646171669e790812b907d5e8
#
_cell.length_a   1.000
_cell.length_b   1.000
_cell.length_c   1.000
_cell.angle_alpha   90.00
_cell.angle_beta   90.00
_cell.angle_gamma   90.00
#
_symmetry.space_group_name_H-M   'P 1'
#
loop_
_entity.id
_entity.type
_entity.pdbx_description
1 polymer ?
#
loop_
_entity_poly.entity_id
_entity_poly.type
_entity_poly.pdbx_seq_one_letter_code
_entity_poly.pdbx_strand_id
1 'polypeptide(L)'
;MNRKLEFIDSPIPDYCMNDIATSLKKCGARVAMSVIKSWANAWTTSSRMHEAICLPCIFGCDDCTDSLNHYLICDPLWSIDISCSSNQCEHLRCGPFSKLGLEASPMIWWRMLSIAFSCYHAIKVGHRDEVLSCAASGHPQKHLDRLIGYAQVFSREVWTIPTM
;
A
#
# COMPACT_ATOMS: atom_id res chain seq x y z
N MET A 1 -7.01 -12.30 -18.87
CA MET A 1 -8.23 -11.63 -18.36
C MET A 1 -7.78 -10.44 -17.51
N ASN A 2 -7.80 -9.21 -18.10
CA ASN A 2 -7.36 -7.99 -17.39
C ASN A 2 -8.44 -7.61 -16.37
N ARG A 3 -8.25 -7.95 -15.08
CA ARG A 3 -9.02 -7.30 -14.02
C ARG A 3 -8.46 -5.88 -13.90
N LYS A 4 -9.14 -4.94 -14.54
CA LYS A 4 -8.95 -3.51 -14.28
C LYS A 4 -9.23 -3.27 -12.80
N LEU A 5 -8.46 -2.40 -12.19
CA LEU A 5 -8.79 -1.86 -10.88
C LEU A 5 -10.20 -1.24 -11.00
N GLU A 6 -11.17 -1.72 -10.22
CA GLU A 6 -12.61 -1.42 -10.37
C GLU A 6 -12.98 0.06 -10.23
N PHE A 7 -12.05 0.89 -9.75
CA PHE A 7 -12.25 2.34 -9.59
C PHE A 7 -11.73 3.17 -10.78
N ILE A 8 -11.29 2.55 -11.89
CA ILE A 8 -10.80 3.26 -13.10
C ILE A 8 -11.96 3.67 -14.04
N ASP A 9 -13.16 3.88 -13.56
CA ASP A 9 -14.21 4.54 -14.34
C ASP A 9 -14.11 6.07 -14.32
N SER A 10 -13.20 6.63 -13.53
CA SER A 10 -12.88 8.06 -13.57
C SER A 10 -11.80 8.33 -14.62
N PRO A 11 -11.91 9.40 -15.40
CA PRO A 11 -10.88 9.76 -16.37
C PRO A 11 -9.54 9.92 -15.62
N ILE A 12 -8.54 9.14 -16.05
CA ILE A 12 -7.17 9.31 -15.57
C ILE A 12 -6.75 10.72 -15.99
N PRO A 13 -6.29 11.57 -15.05
CA PRO A 13 -5.78 12.89 -15.41
C PRO A 13 -4.72 12.75 -16.51
N ASP A 14 -4.70 13.67 -17.49
CA ASP A 14 -3.71 13.73 -18.57
C ASP A 14 -2.30 14.01 -18.01
N TYR A 15 -1.73 13.03 -17.33
CA TYR A 15 -0.33 13.09 -16.95
C TYR A 15 0.55 12.74 -18.14
N CYS A 16 1.49 13.61 -18.45
CA CYS A 16 2.54 13.27 -19.38
C CYS A 16 3.37 12.10 -18.80
N MET A 17 3.32 10.95 -19.45
CA MET A 17 4.06 9.74 -19.00
C MET A 17 5.56 9.99 -18.83
N ASN A 18 6.12 10.96 -19.57
CA ASN A 18 7.51 11.37 -19.44
C ASN A 18 7.79 12.05 -18.10
N ASP A 19 6.84 12.87 -17.61
CA ASP A 19 6.98 13.56 -16.33
C ASP A 19 6.91 12.57 -15.17
N ILE A 20 6.02 11.58 -15.27
CA ILE A 20 5.93 10.46 -14.32
C ILE A 20 7.23 9.67 -14.31
N ALA A 21 7.73 9.27 -15.47
CA ALA A 21 8.97 8.49 -15.58
C ALA A 21 10.18 9.27 -15.03
N THR A 22 10.25 10.57 -15.33
CA THR A 22 11.30 11.46 -14.82
C THR A 22 11.22 11.61 -13.28
N SER A 23 10.03 11.75 -12.75
CA SER A 23 9.80 11.87 -11.31
C SER A 23 10.09 10.55 -10.58
N LEU A 24 9.71 9.40 -11.14
CA LEU A 24 10.01 8.09 -10.57
C LEU A 24 11.52 7.82 -10.49
N LYS A 25 12.31 8.26 -11.47
CA LYS A 25 13.77 8.15 -11.44
C LYS A 25 14.39 8.90 -10.26
N LYS A 26 13.76 9.97 -9.79
CA LYS A 26 14.21 10.74 -8.61
C LYS A 26 13.90 10.07 -7.28
N CYS A 27 12.98 9.11 -7.25
CA CYS A 27 12.51 8.51 -6.00
C CYS A 27 13.39 7.37 -5.46
N GLY A 28 14.43 6.96 -6.12
CA GLY A 28 15.18 5.76 -5.75
C GLY A 28 14.47 4.46 -6.15
N ALA A 29 15.26 3.42 -6.39
CA ALA A 29 14.78 2.18 -7.03
C ALA A 29 13.68 1.46 -6.23
N ARG A 30 13.78 1.44 -4.89
CA ARG A 30 12.79 0.77 -4.04
C ARG A 30 11.40 1.40 -4.16
N VAL A 31 11.34 2.73 -4.07
CA VAL A 31 10.08 3.48 -4.19
C VAL A 31 9.51 3.28 -5.59
N ALA A 32 10.32 3.49 -6.62
CA ALA A 32 9.88 3.33 -8.01
C ALA A 32 9.31 1.92 -8.27
N MET A 33 9.98 0.87 -7.80
CA MET A 33 9.51 -0.50 -7.96
C MET A 33 8.20 -0.78 -7.21
N SER A 34 8.04 -0.25 -6.01
CA SER A 34 6.80 -0.40 -5.24
C SER A 34 5.62 0.26 -5.94
N VAL A 35 5.83 1.45 -6.50
CA VAL A 35 4.82 2.19 -7.28
C VAL A 35 4.43 1.41 -8.53
N ILE A 36 5.41 0.97 -9.33
CA ILE A 36 5.17 0.19 -10.55
C ILE A 36 4.41 -1.10 -10.23
N LYS A 37 4.80 -1.82 -9.17
CA LYS A 37 4.12 -3.03 -8.73
C LYS A 37 2.67 -2.75 -8.31
N SER A 38 2.41 -1.63 -7.65
CA SER A 38 1.05 -1.24 -7.27
C SER A 38 0.19 -0.92 -8.50
N TRP A 39 0.72 -0.16 -9.45
CA TRP A 39 0.01 0.15 -10.69
C TRP A 39 -0.25 -1.10 -11.55
N ALA A 40 0.67 -2.05 -11.55
CA ALA A 40 0.52 -3.33 -12.23
C ALA A 40 -0.36 -4.34 -11.46
N ASN A 41 -0.96 -3.94 -10.32
CA ASN A 41 -1.66 -4.84 -9.41
C ASN A 41 -0.80 -6.08 -9.05
N ALA A 42 0.48 -5.85 -8.78
CA ALA A 42 1.44 -6.93 -8.53
C ALA A 42 1.65 -7.25 -7.03
N TRP A 43 0.74 -6.83 -6.17
CA TRP A 43 0.68 -7.28 -4.78
C TRP A 43 0.26 -8.76 -4.74
N THR A 44 0.88 -9.53 -3.85
CA THR A 44 0.60 -10.96 -3.70
C THR A 44 -0.66 -11.21 -2.86
N THR A 45 -1.73 -10.50 -3.15
CA THR A 45 -3.01 -10.65 -2.44
C THR A 45 -3.66 -12.00 -2.78
N SER A 46 -4.41 -12.57 -1.83
CA SER A 46 -5.12 -13.84 -2.03
C SER A 46 -6.12 -13.74 -3.19
N SER A 47 -6.77 -12.59 -3.31
CA SER A 47 -7.69 -12.32 -4.42
C SER A 47 -6.99 -12.33 -5.79
N ARG A 48 -5.79 -11.73 -5.90
CA ARG A 48 -5.02 -11.73 -7.15
C ARG A 48 -4.43 -13.08 -7.48
N MET A 49 -3.91 -13.75 -6.45
CA MET A 49 -3.25 -15.05 -6.62
C MET A 49 -4.24 -16.20 -6.79
N HIS A 50 -5.54 -15.91 -6.75
CA HIS A 50 -6.61 -16.91 -6.82
C HIS A 50 -6.40 -18.06 -5.80
N GLU A 51 -6.00 -17.69 -4.59
CA GLU A 51 -5.84 -18.65 -3.51
C GLU A 51 -7.21 -19.31 -3.23
N ALA A 52 -7.19 -20.61 -2.91
CA ALA A 52 -8.40 -21.38 -2.62
C ALA A 52 -9.17 -20.80 -1.42
N ILE A 53 -8.46 -20.18 -0.49
CA ILE A 53 -9.02 -19.46 0.65
C ILE A 53 -8.73 -17.97 0.44
N CYS A 54 -9.77 -17.17 0.19
CA CYS A 54 -9.65 -15.72 0.23
C CYS A 54 -9.39 -15.28 1.66
N LEU A 55 -8.23 -14.69 1.91
CA LEU A 55 -7.90 -14.15 3.22
C LEU A 55 -8.72 -12.88 3.50
N PRO A 56 -9.06 -12.62 4.77
CA PRO A 56 -9.54 -11.30 5.19
C PRO A 56 -8.42 -10.26 5.09
N CYS A 57 -8.77 -9.00 5.31
CA CYS A 57 -7.78 -7.94 5.42
C CYS A 57 -6.75 -8.26 6.51
N ILE A 58 -5.47 -8.28 6.14
CA ILE A 58 -4.38 -8.58 7.09
C ILE A 58 -4.13 -7.47 8.11
N PHE A 59 -4.76 -6.29 7.94
CA PHE A 59 -4.69 -5.15 8.84
C PHE A 59 -5.92 -5.04 9.76
N GLY A 60 -6.79 -6.06 9.77
CA GLY A 60 -7.89 -6.19 10.72
C GLY A 60 -9.18 -5.43 10.37
N CYS A 61 -9.39 -5.07 9.11
CA CYS A 61 -10.70 -4.57 8.69
C CYS A 61 -11.73 -5.69 8.68
N ASP A 62 -12.89 -5.44 9.26
CA ASP A 62 -14.02 -6.35 9.21
C ASP A 62 -14.59 -6.43 7.79
N ASP A 63 -15.07 -7.61 7.41
CA ASP A 63 -15.75 -7.90 6.14
C ASP A 63 -14.99 -7.50 4.85
N CYS A 64 -13.70 -7.27 4.94
CA CYS A 64 -12.85 -6.90 3.81
C CYS A 64 -11.93 -8.03 3.38
N THR A 65 -11.76 -8.19 2.08
CA THR A 65 -10.89 -9.23 1.51
C THR A 65 -9.47 -8.71 1.27
N ASP A 66 -8.50 -9.61 1.34
CA ASP A 66 -7.09 -9.38 0.97
C ASP A 66 -6.98 -9.07 -0.54
N SER A 67 -7.17 -7.79 -0.89
CA SER A 67 -7.15 -7.29 -2.26
C SER A 67 -6.52 -5.90 -2.34
N LEU A 68 -5.87 -5.57 -3.47
CA LEU A 68 -5.30 -4.24 -3.66
C LEU A 68 -6.37 -3.14 -3.62
N ASN A 69 -7.55 -3.39 -4.19
CA ASN A 69 -8.66 -2.43 -4.15
C ASN A 69 -9.01 -2.05 -2.72
N HIS A 70 -9.10 -3.05 -1.82
CA HIS A 70 -9.31 -2.78 -0.41
C HIS A 70 -8.13 -2.02 0.19
N TYR A 71 -6.90 -2.41 -0.07
CA TYR A 71 -5.74 -1.75 0.56
C TYR A 71 -5.54 -0.29 0.17
N LEU A 72 -6.06 0.14 -0.96
CA LEU A 72 -6.07 1.57 -1.31
C LEU A 72 -7.05 2.41 -0.48
N ILE A 73 -8.01 1.77 0.19
CA ILE A 73 -8.98 2.43 1.08
C ILE A 73 -8.90 1.93 2.53
N CYS A 74 -7.94 1.09 2.85
CA CYS A 74 -7.78 0.46 4.16
C CYS A 74 -7.33 1.48 5.22
N ASP A 75 -8.24 1.97 6.04
CA ASP A 75 -7.92 2.97 7.07
C ASP A 75 -6.84 2.53 8.07
N PRO A 76 -6.83 1.29 8.62
CA PRO A 76 -5.74 0.85 9.49
C PRO A 76 -4.37 0.92 8.82
N LEU A 77 -4.23 0.48 7.57
CA LEU A 77 -2.98 0.53 6.83
C LEU A 77 -2.48 1.97 6.66
N TRP A 78 -3.34 2.87 6.18
CA TRP A 78 -2.95 4.26 5.94
C TRP A 78 -2.75 5.06 7.22
N SER A 79 -3.47 4.73 8.31
CA SER A 79 -3.24 5.34 9.62
C SER A 79 -1.85 5.01 10.17
N ILE A 80 -1.37 3.78 9.99
CA ILE A 80 -0.02 3.37 10.38
C ILE A 80 1.01 4.14 9.56
N ASP A 81 0.82 4.21 8.25
CA ASP A 81 1.73 4.88 7.33
C ASP A 81 1.84 6.38 7.63
N ILE A 82 0.71 7.04 7.87
CA ILE A 82 0.67 8.46 8.25
C ILE A 82 1.33 8.71 9.60
N SER A 83 1.15 7.84 10.59
CA SER A 83 1.78 7.98 11.91
C SER A 83 3.30 7.96 11.83
N CYS A 84 3.86 7.33 10.80
CA CYS A 84 5.30 7.26 10.53
C CYS A 84 5.80 8.45 9.69
N SER A 85 4.91 9.27 9.13
CA SER A 85 5.25 10.46 8.36
C SER A 85 5.08 11.72 9.21
N SER A 86 5.98 12.70 9.05
CA SER A 86 5.92 13.98 9.80
C SER A 86 4.77 14.90 9.36
N ASN A 87 4.05 14.55 8.29
CA ASN A 87 2.95 15.34 7.74
C ASN A 87 1.61 14.75 8.16
N GLN A 88 1.03 15.31 9.22
CA GLN A 88 -0.23 14.85 9.80
C GLN A 88 -1.48 15.31 9.00
N CYS A 89 -2.44 14.44 8.89
CA CYS A 89 -3.90 14.65 8.96
C CYS A 89 -4.73 14.96 7.72
N GLU A 90 -4.27 15.55 6.64
CA GLU A 90 -5.14 15.78 5.47
C GLU A 90 -5.24 14.55 4.54
N HIS A 91 -4.29 13.65 4.67
CA HIS A 91 -4.09 12.53 3.74
C HIS A 91 -5.06 11.36 3.90
N LEU A 92 -5.70 11.19 5.07
CA LEU A 92 -6.66 10.10 5.29
C LEU A 92 -7.91 10.21 4.41
N ARG A 93 -8.29 11.42 4.02
CA ARG A 93 -9.49 11.69 3.20
C ARG A 93 -9.25 11.60 1.70
N CYS A 94 -8.01 11.37 1.28
CA CYS A 94 -7.67 11.30 -0.13
C CYS A 94 -8.13 9.98 -0.75
N GLY A 95 -8.60 10.08 -1.99
CA GLY A 95 -9.10 8.95 -2.75
C GLY A 95 -8.00 7.97 -3.20
N PRO A 96 -8.39 6.83 -3.78
CA PRO A 96 -7.46 5.82 -4.28
C PRO A 96 -6.44 6.34 -5.30
N PHE A 97 -6.83 7.32 -6.11
CA PHE A 97 -5.92 7.92 -7.11
C PHE A 97 -4.78 8.69 -6.47
N SER A 98 -5.06 9.48 -5.41
CA SER A 98 -4.02 10.17 -4.64
C SER A 98 -3.05 9.16 -4.03
N LYS A 99 -3.58 8.10 -3.42
CA LYS A 99 -2.80 7.03 -2.78
C LYS A 99 -1.94 6.24 -3.78
N LEU A 100 -2.35 6.16 -5.05
CA LEU A 100 -1.53 5.66 -6.14
C LEU A 100 -0.51 6.69 -6.66
N GLY A 101 -0.57 7.94 -6.17
CA GLY A 101 0.28 9.03 -6.62
C GLY A 101 -0.04 9.48 -8.04
N LEU A 102 -1.31 9.40 -8.43
CA LEU A 102 -1.83 9.81 -9.73
C LEU A 102 -2.50 11.19 -9.69
N GLU A 103 -2.33 11.93 -8.60
CA GLU A 103 -2.82 13.30 -8.41
C GLU A 103 -1.67 14.25 -8.03
N ALA A 104 -1.98 15.47 -7.60
CA ALA A 104 -0.98 16.46 -7.19
C ALA A 104 -0.04 15.94 -6.10
N SER A 105 1.24 16.35 -6.13
CA SER A 105 2.29 15.95 -5.18
C SER A 105 2.61 14.44 -5.15
N PRO A 106 2.86 13.82 -6.30
CA PRO A 106 2.98 12.35 -6.41
C PRO A 106 4.12 11.77 -5.56
N MET A 107 5.21 12.50 -5.33
CA MET A 107 6.38 11.97 -4.62
C MET A 107 6.10 11.57 -3.17
N ILE A 108 5.27 12.32 -2.46
CA ILE A 108 4.87 11.99 -1.08
C ILE A 108 4.07 10.69 -1.10
N TRP A 109 3.07 10.62 -1.97
CA TRP A 109 2.22 9.45 -2.12
C TRP A 109 2.99 8.21 -2.55
N TRP A 110 3.97 8.35 -3.46
CA TRP A 110 4.81 7.23 -3.86
C TRP A 110 5.66 6.68 -2.72
N ARG A 111 6.17 7.56 -1.84
CA ARG A 111 6.88 7.13 -0.64
C ARG A 111 5.96 6.39 0.32
N MET A 112 4.78 6.94 0.60
CA MET A 112 3.76 6.29 1.44
C MET A 112 3.33 4.95 0.84
N LEU A 113 3.02 4.91 -0.45
CA LEU A 113 2.68 3.66 -1.15
C LEU A 113 3.80 2.61 -1.08
N SER A 114 5.07 3.05 -1.10
CA SER A 114 6.21 2.15 -0.93
C SER A 114 6.29 1.57 0.48
N ILE A 115 5.98 2.35 1.50
CA ILE A 115 5.91 1.89 2.90
C ILE A 115 4.76 0.89 3.05
N ALA A 116 3.57 1.26 2.58
CA ALA A 116 2.39 0.41 2.61
C ALA A 116 2.63 -0.94 1.90
N PHE A 117 3.20 -0.92 0.69
CA PHE A 117 3.59 -2.11 -0.05
C PHE A 117 4.60 -2.98 0.73
N SER A 118 5.61 -2.35 1.33
CA SER A 118 6.65 -3.06 2.06
C SER A 118 6.10 -3.70 3.34
N CYS A 119 5.25 -3.00 4.08
CA CYS A 119 4.55 -3.53 5.26
C CYS A 119 3.69 -4.72 4.89
N TYR A 120 2.85 -4.57 3.87
CA TYR A 120 2.01 -5.66 3.37
C TYR A 120 2.86 -6.90 3.03
N HIS A 121 3.90 -6.70 2.25
CA HIS A 121 4.74 -7.81 1.77
C HIS A 121 5.48 -8.52 2.90
N ALA A 122 6.03 -7.77 3.85
CA ALA A 122 6.74 -8.32 5.00
C ALA A 122 5.81 -9.23 5.84
N ILE A 123 4.58 -8.80 6.06
CA ILE A 123 3.60 -9.57 6.85
C ILE A 123 3.08 -10.76 6.06
N LYS A 124 2.66 -10.55 4.83
CA LYS A 124 2.10 -11.62 4.00
C LYS A 124 3.11 -12.75 3.77
N VAL A 125 4.39 -12.43 3.59
CA VAL A 125 5.45 -13.42 3.34
C VAL A 125 6.05 -13.96 4.63
N GLY A 126 6.33 -13.08 5.59
CA GLY A 126 7.03 -13.46 6.83
C GLY A 126 6.14 -14.07 7.90
N HIS A 127 4.83 -13.77 7.89
CA HIS A 127 3.90 -14.13 8.96
C HIS A 127 2.58 -14.72 8.45
N ARG A 128 2.61 -15.38 7.29
CA ARG A 128 1.41 -15.95 6.64
C ARG A 128 0.58 -16.82 7.57
N ASP A 129 1.23 -17.75 8.28
CA ASP A 129 0.54 -18.70 9.14
C ASP A 129 -0.10 -18.02 10.34
N GLU A 130 0.54 -16.97 10.86
CA GLU A 130 -0.03 -16.17 11.95
C GLU A 130 -1.24 -15.37 11.46
N VAL A 131 -1.18 -14.79 10.24
CA VAL A 131 -2.32 -14.10 9.62
C VAL A 131 -3.50 -15.06 9.47
N LEU A 132 -3.25 -16.27 8.98
CA LEU A 132 -4.28 -17.30 8.85
C LEU A 132 -4.88 -17.69 10.20
N SER A 133 -4.02 -17.89 11.22
CA SER A 133 -4.45 -18.25 12.57
C SER A 133 -5.27 -17.12 13.22
N CYS A 134 -4.87 -15.85 13.04
CA CYS A 134 -5.60 -14.71 13.59
C CYS A 134 -6.91 -14.45 12.87
N ALA A 135 -6.97 -14.66 11.56
CA ALA A 135 -8.21 -14.62 10.80
C ALA A 135 -9.21 -15.67 11.31
N ALA A 136 -8.73 -16.88 11.62
CA ALA A 136 -9.54 -17.95 12.17
C ALA A 136 -10.01 -17.70 13.62
N SER A 137 -9.22 -16.96 14.42
CA SER A 137 -9.50 -16.70 15.85
C SER A 137 -10.23 -15.40 16.14
N GLY A 138 -10.46 -14.53 15.14
CA GLY A 138 -11.13 -13.26 15.30
C GLY A 138 -10.33 -12.22 16.13
N HIS A 139 -9.01 -12.39 16.27
CA HIS A 139 -8.16 -11.47 17.04
C HIS A 139 -7.11 -10.75 16.18
N PRO A 140 -7.46 -9.69 15.46
CA PRO A 140 -6.53 -8.95 14.60
C PRO A 140 -5.48 -8.13 15.36
N GLN A 141 -5.72 -7.84 16.67
CA GLN A 141 -4.94 -6.86 17.43
C GLN A 141 -3.46 -7.20 17.60
N LYS A 142 -3.09 -8.48 17.67
CA LYS A 142 -1.69 -8.89 17.86
C LYS A 142 -0.76 -8.55 16.69
N HIS A 143 -1.32 -8.29 15.52
CA HIS A 143 -0.55 -7.93 14.32
C HIS A 143 -0.30 -6.43 14.21
N LEU A 144 -1.14 -5.60 14.84
CA LEU A 144 -1.04 -4.15 14.73
C LEU A 144 0.30 -3.62 15.25
N ASP A 145 0.78 -4.13 16.37
CA ASP A 145 2.06 -3.71 16.97
C ASP A 145 3.26 -4.08 16.07
N ARG A 146 3.20 -5.25 15.45
CA ARG A 146 4.22 -5.66 14.47
C ARG A 146 4.18 -4.81 13.21
N LEU A 147 2.98 -4.48 12.75
CA LEU A 147 2.76 -3.58 11.60
C LEU A 147 3.40 -2.23 11.84
N ILE A 148 3.15 -1.64 13.00
CA ILE A 148 3.74 -0.36 13.40
C ILE A 148 5.27 -0.46 13.39
N GLY A 149 5.83 -1.55 13.92
CA GLY A 149 7.27 -1.80 13.90
C GLY A 149 7.85 -1.85 12.49
N TYR A 150 7.23 -2.58 11.57
CA TYR A 150 7.65 -2.64 10.17
C TYR A 150 7.51 -1.29 9.47
N ALA A 151 6.38 -0.60 9.65
CA ALA A 151 6.18 0.72 9.07
C ALA A 151 7.23 1.73 9.52
N GLN A 152 7.62 1.72 10.79
CA GLN A 152 8.67 2.58 11.33
C GLN A 152 10.04 2.29 10.70
N VAL A 153 10.38 1.01 10.50
CA VAL A 153 11.64 0.62 9.84
C VAL A 153 11.64 1.09 8.39
N PHE A 154 10.60 0.76 7.64
CA PHE A 154 10.51 1.11 6.21
C PHE A 154 10.38 2.61 5.99
N SER A 155 9.70 3.33 6.89
CA SER A 155 9.62 4.79 6.86
C SER A 155 11.01 5.41 6.97
N ARG A 156 11.83 4.99 7.92
CA ARG A 156 13.22 5.49 8.05
C ARG A 156 14.01 5.30 6.77
N GLU A 157 13.94 4.11 6.17
CA GLU A 157 14.66 3.79 4.94
C GLU A 157 14.19 4.64 3.74
N VAL A 158 12.89 4.91 3.65
CA VAL A 158 12.29 5.64 2.52
C VAL A 158 12.52 7.16 2.64
N TRP A 159 12.43 7.72 3.87
CA TRP A 159 12.58 9.16 4.08
C TRP A 159 14.04 9.62 4.18
N THR A 160 15.00 8.72 4.43
CA THR A 160 16.43 9.03 4.43
C THR A 160 17.05 9.14 3.04
N ILE A 161 16.31 8.78 1.97
CA ILE A 161 16.80 8.95 0.60
C ILE A 161 16.80 10.44 0.28
N PRO A 162 17.99 11.06 -0.01
CA PRO A 162 18.07 12.47 -0.36
C PRO A 162 17.22 12.75 -1.61
N THR A 163 16.36 13.76 -1.52
CA THR A 163 15.75 14.36 -2.71
C THR A 163 16.85 15.17 -3.41
N MET A 164 17.51 14.60 -4.40
CA MET A 164 18.39 15.35 -5.29
C MET A 164 17.56 16.30 -6.18
#